data_da76a5db6ce76e3ac23990eeeeea6174
#
_entry.id   da76a5db6ce76e3ac23990eeeeea6174
#
_cell.length_a   1.000
_cell.length_b   1.000
_cell.length_c   1.000
_cell.angle_alpha   90.00
_cell.angle_beta   90.00
_cell.angle_gamma   90.00
#
_symmetry.space_group_name_H-M   'P 1'
#
loop_
_entity.id
_entity.type
_entity.pdbx_description
1 polymer ?
#
loop_
_entity_poly.entity_id
_entity_poly.type
_entity_poly.pdbx_seq_one_letter_code
_entity_poly.pdbx_strand_id
1 'polypeptide(L)'
;MVEDSATRTVPIKLDVDGSAADLLHQTTDYFLDAANYVVDAAWEPDWKITSKQTLHDLTYYDVRDDSPLPANLVQAARNRAAEAVKGVVERWKQGEKASKPHFTSRFASYDARTVTVNDDHCTLATIEGRVTAEFVLPDEQRDTPHSAYLFNDDYDLKGATLHYDEVEDCFYLHVRTKPTVENDDAEQGDAEHVSVLGVDLGITNIATTSTGRFWSGAELNHWHREYEKRRSDLQQTGTRWAHENVQRVGRKQTGRFEQMLHTISNELVEEALENDCTHIVFEQL
;
A
#
# COMPACT_ATOMS: atom_id res chain seq x y z
N MET A 1 -2.25 15.10 22.11
CA MET A 1 -2.21 14.01 21.10
C MET A 1 -1.74 14.67 19.83
N VAL A 2 -0.66 14.20 19.22
CA VAL A 2 -0.17 14.74 17.95
C VAL A 2 -1.19 14.28 16.90
N GLU A 3 -1.93 15.20 16.31
CA GLU A 3 -2.75 14.91 15.15
C GLU A 3 -1.82 14.48 14.03
N ASP A 4 -1.92 13.20 13.65
CA ASP A 4 -1.12 12.59 12.61
C ASP A 4 -1.69 13.05 11.26
N SER A 5 -1.11 14.09 10.68
CA SER A 5 -1.51 14.59 9.37
C SER A 5 -1.44 13.42 8.36
N ALA A 6 -2.52 13.23 7.59
CA ALA A 6 -2.72 12.06 6.76
C ALA A 6 -1.58 11.86 5.74
N THR A 7 -0.85 10.75 5.87
CA THR A 7 0.12 10.32 4.86
C THR A 7 -0.61 9.80 3.62
N ARG A 8 -0.18 10.23 2.43
CA ARG A 8 -0.69 9.72 1.14
C ARG A 8 0.31 8.78 0.52
N THR A 9 -0.17 7.80 -0.22
CA THR A 9 0.68 6.89 -1.00
C THR A 9 0.25 6.97 -2.45
N VAL A 10 1.18 7.38 -3.32
CA VAL A 10 0.95 7.55 -4.76
C VAL A 10 1.72 6.45 -5.51
N PRO A 11 1.03 5.52 -6.18
CA PRO A 11 1.66 4.51 -7.02
C PRO A 11 2.05 5.09 -8.37
N ILE A 12 3.28 4.83 -8.83
CA ILE A 12 3.77 5.22 -10.15
C ILE A 12 4.33 3.98 -10.83
N LYS A 13 3.92 3.75 -12.07
CA LYS A 13 4.51 2.73 -12.94
C LYS A 13 5.87 3.22 -13.44
N LEU A 14 6.86 2.34 -13.41
CA LEU A 14 8.21 2.63 -13.88
C LEU A 14 8.45 2.01 -15.25
N ASP A 15 9.08 2.78 -16.14
CA ASP A 15 9.75 2.28 -17.34
C ASP A 15 11.24 2.15 -17.05
N VAL A 16 11.76 0.94 -17.21
CA VAL A 16 13.16 0.61 -16.91
C VAL A 16 13.76 -0.19 -18.07
N ASP A 17 15.01 0.09 -18.40
CA ASP A 17 15.73 -0.74 -19.37
C ASP A 17 16.04 -2.15 -18.80
N GLY A 18 16.43 -3.09 -19.69
CA GLY A 18 16.65 -4.48 -19.28
C GLY A 18 17.74 -4.64 -18.22
N SER A 19 18.79 -3.83 -18.25
CA SER A 19 19.90 -3.92 -17.29
C SER A 19 19.50 -3.33 -15.93
N ALA A 20 18.75 -2.24 -15.92
CA ALA A 20 18.18 -1.67 -14.70
C ALA A 20 17.11 -2.58 -14.10
N ALA A 21 16.26 -3.20 -14.92
CA ALA A 21 15.28 -4.17 -14.48
C ALA A 21 15.93 -5.38 -13.79
N ASP A 22 17.01 -5.93 -14.35
CA ASP A 22 17.76 -7.04 -13.75
C ASP A 22 18.34 -6.67 -12.38
N LEU A 23 18.89 -5.45 -12.22
CA LEU A 23 19.42 -4.96 -10.95
C LEU A 23 18.29 -4.73 -9.92
N LEU A 24 17.13 -4.23 -10.34
CA LEU A 24 15.97 -4.07 -9.46
C LEU A 24 15.43 -5.43 -9.01
N HIS A 25 15.34 -6.42 -9.90
CA HIS A 25 14.95 -7.79 -9.55
C HIS A 25 15.90 -8.38 -8.50
N GLN A 26 17.20 -8.35 -8.75
CA GLN A 26 18.18 -8.87 -7.80
C GLN A 26 18.12 -8.13 -6.46
N THR A 27 17.98 -6.79 -6.49
CA THR A 27 17.89 -5.98 -5.28
C THR A 27 16.65 -6.33 -4.46
N THR A 28 15.48 -6.52 -5.11
CA THR A 28 14.25 -6.90 -4.43
C THR A 28 14.29 -8.33 -3.91
N ASP A 29 14.94 -9.27 -4.60
CA ASP A 29 15.15 -10.64 -4.13
C ASP A 29 16.03 -10.66 -2.86
N TYR A 30 17.20 -10.01 -2.87
CA TYR A 30 18.03 -9.88 -1.68
C TYR A 30 17.34 -9.14 -0.53
N PHE A 31 16.53 -8.13 -0.84
CA PHE A 31 15.77 -7.42 0.18
C PHE A 31 14.70 -8.31 0.83
N LEU A 32 14.02 -9.13 0.03
CA LEU A 32 13.02 -10.09 0.49
C LEU A 32 13.66 -11.13 1.41
N ASP A 33 14.81 -11.71 0.99
CA ASP A 33 15.55 -12.67 1.78
C ASP A 33 16.03 -12.08 3.10
N ALA A 34 16.60 -10.87 3.07
CA ALA A 34 17.03 -10.15 4.26
C ALA A 34 15.87 -9.88 5.22
N ALA A 35 14.70 -9.45 4.71
CA ALA A 35 13.52 -9.18 5.54
C ALA A 35 13.00 -10.48 6.20
N ASN A 36 12.93 -11.58 5.46
CA ASN A 36 12.52 -12.88 6.00
C ASN A 36 13.52 -13.44 7.02
N TYR A 37 14.82 -13.31 6.76
CA TYR A 37 15.86 -13.68 7.73
C TYR A 37 15.68 -12.94 9.06
N VAL A 38 15.44 -11.64 9.02
CA VAL A 38 15.20 -10.85 10.23
C VAL A 38 13.89 -11.24 10.92
N VAL A 39 12.82 -11.58 10.16
CA VAL A 39 11.57 -12.12 10.75
C VAL A 39 11.86 -13.42 11.48
N ASP A 40 12.68 -14.31 10.89
CA ASP A 40 13.05 -15.58 11.51
C ASP A 40 13.80 -15.36 12.82
N ALA A 41 14.79 -14.47 12.83
CA ALA A 41 15.54 -14.10 14.02
C ALA A 41 14.67 -13.39 15.10
N ALA A 42 13.63 -12.66 14.68
CA ALA A 42 12.69 -12.00 15.58
C ALA A 42 11.66 -12.95 16.21
N TRP A 43 11.49 -14.16 15.65
CA TRP A 43 10.41 -15.08 15.98
C TRP A 43 10.85 -16.18 16.96
N GLU A 44 11.25 -15.77 18.16
CA GLU A 44 11.60 -16.69 19.23
C GLU A 44 10.40 -17.48 19.73
N PRO A 45 10.57 -18.72 20.23
CA PRO A 45 9.46 -19.57 20.72
C PRO A 45 8.61 -18.88 21.79
N ASP A 46 9.27 -18.30 22.81
CA ASP A 46 8.61 -17.78 24.00
C ASP A 46 8.28 -16.29 23.93
N TRP A 47 8.99 -15.52 23.08
CA TRP A 47 8.77 -14.07 22.91
C TRP A 47 9.02 -13.64 21.49
N LYS A 48 8.62 -12.42 21.16
CA LYS A 48 8.86 -11.82 19.84
C LYS A 48 9.68 -10.54 20.00
N ILE A 49 10.76 -10.44 19.22
CA ILE A 49 11.64 -9.27 19.24
C ILE A 49 11.07 -8.23 18.28
N THR A 50 10.57 -7.11 18.84
CA THR A 50 10.02 -5.97 18.06
C THR A 50 10.93 -4.74 18.07
N SER A 51 12.00 -4.78 18.87
CA SER A 51 12.98 -3.68 18.97
C SER A 51 13.87 -3.67 17.73
N LYS A 52 13.83 -2.56 16.98
CA LYS A 52 14.69 -2.34 15.80
C LYS A 52 16.18 -2.38 16.16
N GLN A 53 16.56 -1.88 17.36
CA GLN A 53 17.94 -1.92 17.80
C GLN A 53 18.41 -3.33 18.12
N THR A 54 17.62 -4.10 18.86
CA THR A 54 17.97 -5.50 19.18
C THR A 54 18.10 -6.35 17.92
N LEU A 55 17.19 -6.17 16.95
CA LEU A 55 17.28 -6.87 15.67
C LEU A 55 18.47 -6.41 14.83
N HIS A 56 18.88 -5.14 14.94
CA HIS A 56 20.10 -4.67 14.32
C HIS A 56 21.33 -5.41 14.86
N ASP A 57 21.44 -5.46 16.17
CA ASP A 57 22.59 -6.07 16.84
C ASP A 57 22.69 -7.60 16.54
N LEU A 58 21.54 -8.25 16.34
CA LEU A 58 21.46 -9.69 16.06
C LEU A 58 21.69 -10.06 14.59
N THR A 59 21.27 -9.22 13.64
CA THR A 59 21.15 -9.67 12.24
C THR A 59 21.92 -8.84 11.23
N TYR A 60 22.37 -7.63 11.60
CA TYR A 60 22.95 -6.70 10.64
C TYR A 60 24.20 -7.24 9.95
N TYR A 61 25.12 -7.79 10.71
CA TYR A 61 26.39 -8.28 10.16
C TYR A 61 26.18 -9.52 9.31
N ASP A 62 25.35 -10.45 9.74
CA ASP A 62 25.05 -11.67 8.98
C ASP A 62 24.43 -11.31 7.61
N VAL A 63 23.41 -10.43 7.59
CA VAL A 63 22.81 -9.98 6.35
C VAL A 63 23.80 -9.21 5.47
N ARG A 64 24.72 -8.43 6.05
CA ARG A 64 25.76 -7.71 5.31
C ARG A 64 26.80 -8.62 4.69
N ASP A 65 27.12 -9.72 5.34
CA ASP A 65 28.12 -10.69 4.87
C ASP A 65 27.52 -11.61 3.80
N ASP A 66 26.21 -11.92 3.90
CA ASP A 66 25.50 -12.84 3.00
C ASP A 66 24.85 -12.15 1.79
N SER A 67 24.78 -10.81 1.75
CA SER A 67 24.12 -10.10 0.66
C SER A 67 24.88 -8.86 0.18
N PRO A 68 24.80 -8.53 -1.14
CA PRO A 68 25.39 -7.32 -1.71
C PRO A 68 24.57 -6.04 -1.41
N LEU A 69 23.50 -6.11 -0.62
CA LEU A 69 22.65 -4.97 -0.32
C LEU A 69 23.43 -3.81 0.31
N PRO A 70 23.21 -2.56 -0.11
CA PRO A 70 23.72 -1.40 0.60
C PRO A 70 23.24 -1.36 2.05
N ALA A 71 24.08 -0.85 2.96
CA ALA A 71 23.78 -0.79 4.40
C ALA A 71 22.40 -0.17 4.73
N ASN A 72 21.99 0.85 3.97
CA ASN A 72 20.69 1.50 4.15
C ASN A 72 19.52 0.58 3.78
N LEU A 73 19.66 -0.25 2.74
CA LEU A 73 18.62 -1.23 2.36
C LEU A 73 18.56 -2.39 3.36
N VAL A 74 19.69 -2.84 3.91
CA VAL A 74 19.70 -3.82 5.03
C VAL A 74 18.95 -3.27 6.24
N GLN A 75 19.18 -2.00 6.59
CA GLN A 75 18.44 -1.35 7.66
C GLN A 75 16.94 -1.21 7.36
N ALA A 76 16.57 -0.95 6.09
CA ALA A 76 15.19 -0.87 5.66
C ALA A 76 14.49 -2.24 5.75
N ALA A 77 15.15 -3.33 5.30
CA ALA A 77 14.63 -4.69 5.40
C ALA A 77 14.37 -5.09 6.87
N ARG A 78 15.34 -4.82 7.76
CA ARG A 78 15.17 -5.00 9.21
C ARG A 78 13.97 -4.21 9.76
N ASN A 79 13.82 -2.95 9.36
CA ASN A 79 12.72 -2.12 9.83
C ASN A 79 11.36 -2.69 9.41
N ARG A 80 11.24 -3.15 8.16
CA ARG A 80 10.02 -3.79 7.65
C ARG A 80 9.70 -5.09 8.40
N ALA A 81 10.70 -5.91 8.68
CA ALA A 81 10.55 -7.11 9.47
C ALA A 81 10.06 -6.82 10.90
N ALA A 82 10.71 -5.85 11.57
CA ALA A 82 10.31 -5.42 12.91
C ALA A 82 8.86 -4.90 12.96
N GLU A 83 8.46 -4.11 11.97
CA GLU A 83 7.08 -3.59 11.85
C GLU A 83 6.07 -4.71 11.62
N ALA A 84 6.39 -5.69 10.77
CA ALA A 84 5.52 -6.84 10.54
C ALA A 84 5.33 -7.69 11.80
N VAL A 85 6.42 -8.00 12.52
CA VAL A 85 6.36 -8.75 13.78
C VAL A 85 5.59 -7.95 14.85
N LYS A 86 5.84 -6.63 14.96
CA LYS A 86 5.10 -5.76 15.87
C LYS A 86 3.60 -5.76 15.56
N GLY A 87 3.21 -5.70 14.28
CA GLY A 87 1.82 -5.75 13.85
C GLY A 87 1.12 -7.04 14.31
N VAL A 88 1.79 -8.19 14.23
CA VAL A 88 1.25 -9.46 14.75
C VAL A 88 1.08 -9.43 16.27
N VAL A 89 2.07 -8.90 16.99
CA VAL A 89 2.00 -8.78 18.45
C VAL A 89 0.85 -7.86 18.88
N GLU A 90 0.60 -6.77 18.17
CA GLU A 90 -0.52 -5.86 18.46
C GLU A 90 -1.88 -6.55 18.21
N ARG A 91 -2.04 -7.32 17.14
CA ARG A 91 -3.23 -8.13 16.89
C ARG A 91 -3.51 -9.13 18.03
N TRP A 92 -2.47 -9.80 18.52
CA TRP A 92 -2.63 -10.72 19.65
C TRP A 92 -3.10 -10.01 20.92
N LYS A 93 -2.62 -8.77 21.19
CA LYS A 93 -3.09 -7.96 22.31
C LYS A 93 -4.57 -7.58 22.19
N GLN A 94 -5.07 -7.46 20.96
CA GLN A 94 -6.48 -7.21 20.65
C GLN A 94 -7.34 -8.48 20.66
N GLY A 95 -6.72 -9.65 20.93
CA GLY A 95 -7.43 -10.95 20.95
C GLY A 95 -7.59 -11.57 19.57
N GLU A 96 -7.00 -11.01 18.53
CA GLU A 96 -7.05 -11.53 17.17
C GLU A 96 -6.05 -12.69 16.97
N LYS A 97 -6.39 -13.59 16.03
CA LYS A 97 -5.47 -14.64 15.58
C LYS A 97 -4.57 -14.09 14.46
N ALA A 98 -3.27 -14.20 14.65
CA ALA A 98 -2.30 -13.88 13.61
C ALA A 98 -1.14 -14.89 13.64
N SER A 99 -0.62 -15.24 12.46
CA SER A 99 0.53 -16.14 12.29
C SER A 99 1.82 -15.35 12.11
N LYS A 100 2.95 -16.07 12.16
CA LYS A 100 4.27 -15.51 11.81
C LYS A 100 4.22 -14.80 10.46
N PRO A 101 4.69 -13.55 10.35
CA PRO A 101 4.75 -12.88 9.06
C PRO A 101 5.78 -13.56 8.16
N HIS A 102 5.49 -13.57 6.87
CA HIS A 102 6.42 -14.03 5.83
C HIS A 102 6.17 -13.22 4.56
N PHE A 103 7.21 -12.61 4.05
CA PHE A 103 7.13 -11.82 2.81
C PHE A 103 7.30 -12.75 1.62
N THR A 104 6.38 -12.68 0.66
CA THR A 104 6.37 -13.52 -0.54
C THR A 104 6.49 -12.73 -1.84
N SER A 105 6.06 -11.47 -1.85
CA SER A 105 6.11 -10.60 -3.03
C SER A 105 7.43 -9.85 -3.05
N ARG A 106 8.01 -9.66 -4.24
CA ARG A 106 9.21 -8.85 -4.46
C ARG A 106 8.93 -7.39 -4.16
N PHE A 107 9.68 -6.83 -3.22
CA PHE A 107 9.62 -5.42 -2.86
C PHE A 107 10.95 -4.94 -2.29
N ALA A 108 11.14 -3.60 -2.27
CA ALA A 108 12.20 -2.97 -1.49
C ALA A 108 11.71 -1.62 -0.95
N SER A 109 12.06 -1.31 0.30
CA SER A 109 11.69 -0.03 0.93
C SER A 109 12.86 0.95 0.87
N TYR A 110 12.55 2.17 0.47
CA TYR A 110 13.50 3.25 0.25
C TYR A 110 13.18 4.44 1.16
N ASP A 111 14.24 5.07 1.68
CA ASP A 111 14.18 6.37 2.37
C ASP A 111 14.81 7.48 1.51
N ALA A 112 14.81 8.72 1.99
CA ALA A 112 15.38 9.86 1.26
C ALA A 112 16.88 9.72 0.90
N ARG A 113 17.61 8.79 1.52
CA ARG A 113 19.03 8.50 1.19
C ARG A 113 19.16 7.52 0.03
N THR A 114 18.15 6.72 -0.23
CA THR A 114 18.17 5.59 -1.14
C THR A 114 17.26 5.76 -2.36
N VAL A 115 16.33 6.71 -2.33
CA VAL A 115 15.52 7.13 -3.48
C VAL A 115 15.65 8.63 -3.68
N THR A 116 15.67 9.07 -4.94
CA THR A 116 15.44 10.46 -5.34
C THR A 116 14.31 10.45 -6.34
N VAL A 117 13.29 11.26 -6.13
CA VAL A 117 12.15 11.42 -7.02
C VAL A 117 12.26 12.80 -7.68
N ASN A 118 12.21 12.82 -9.01
CA ASN A 118 12.18 14.02 -9.84
C ASN A 118 10.82 14.09 -10.57
N ASP A 119 10.64 15.05 -11.48
CA ASP A 119 9.36 15.28 -12.14
C ASP A 119 8.98 14.17 -13.13
N ASP A 120 9.95 13.53 -13.77
CA ASP A 120 9.76 12.54 -14.85
C ASP A 120 10.43 11.19 -14.58
N HIS A 121 11.27 11.09 -13.55
CA HIS A 121 12.01 9.88 -13.23
C HIS A 121 12.35 9.79 -11.76
N CYS A 122 12.75 8.60 -11.32
CA CYS A 122 13.41 8.42 -10.03
C CYS A 122 14.78 7.75 -10.19
N THR A 123 15.61 7.92 -9.16
CA THR A 123 16.82 7.10 -9.00
C THR A 123 16.72 6.27 -7.75
N LEU A 124 17.03 4.98 -7.87
CA LEU A 124 16.90 3.98 -6.81
C LEU A 124 18.25 3.34 -6.50
N ALA A 125 18.59 3.21 -5.23
CA ALA A 125 19.76 2.44 -4.82
C ALA A 125 19.54 0.95 -5.09
N THR A 126 20.55 0.30 -5.66
CA THR A 126 20.57 -1.14 -5.95
C THR A 126 21.82 -1.79 -5.37
N ILE A 127 21.97 -3.07 -5.59
CA ILE A 127 23.16 -3.83 -5.19
C ILE A 127 24.45 -3.35 -5.88
N GLU A 128 24.36 -2.73 -7.06
CA GLU A 128 25.51 -2.24 -7.84
C GLU A 128 25.49 -0.72 -8.07
N GLY A 129 24.95 0.06 -7.11
CA GLY A 129 24.89 1.53 -7.22
C GLY A 129 23.47 2.03 -7.36
N ARG A 130 23.26 3.03 -8.22
CA ARG A 130 21.92 3.61 -8.47
C ARG A 130 21.49 3.40 -9.91
N VAL A 131 20.24 3.07 -10.10
CA VAL A 131 19.59 3.00 -11.41
C VAL A 131 18.59 4.14 -11.55
N THR A 132 18.39 4.61 -12.77
CA THR A 132 17.35 5.56 -13.14
C THR A 132 16.20 4.80 -13.75
N ALA A 133 14.97 5.17 -13.37
CA ALA A 133 13.72 4.63 -13.89
C ALA A 133 12.82 5.79 -14.29
N GLU A 134 12.31 5.80 -15.51
CA GLU A 134 11.38 6.81 -15.99
C GLU A 134 9.96 6.54 -15.48
N PHE A 135 9.16 7.60 -15.30
CA PHE A 135 7.78 7.47 -14.88
C PHE A 135 6.86 7.28 -16.09
N VAL A 136 5.98 6.29 -16.00
CA VAL A 136 4.85 6.16 -16.94
C VAL A 136 3.67 6.92 -16.36
N LEU A 137 3.52 8.17 -16.76
CA LEU A 137 2.46 9.06 -16.30
C LEU A 137 1.34 9.16 -17.36
N PRO A 138 0.09 9.44 -16.95
CA PRO A 138 -0.98 9.72 -17.91
C PRO A 138 -0.71 11.02 -18.68
N ASP A 139 -1.17 11.08 -19.94
CA ASP A 139 -0.97 12.25 -20.82
C ASP A 139 -1.56 13.55 -20.27
N GLU A 140 -2.69 13.46 -19.55
CA GLU A 140 -3.28 14.58 -18.82
C GLU A 140 -3.10 14.39 -17.33
N GLN A 141 -2.20 15.19 -16.73
CA GLN A 141 -1.90 15.11 -15.30
C GLN A 141 -2.82 15.98 -14.43
N ARG A 142 -3.88 16.54 -14.99
CA ARG A 142 -4.84 17.35 -14.24
C ARG A 142 -5.66 16.44 -13.33
N ASP A 143 -5.74 16.83 -12.04
CA ASP A 143 -6.51 16.16 -11.01
C ASP A 143 -6.14 14.67 -10.77
N THR A 144 -4.88 14.32 -11.03
CA THR A 144 -4.36 13.00 -10.70
C THR A 144 -3.70 13.01 -9.31
N PRO A 145 -3.63 11.86 -8.61
CA PRO A 145 -2.87 11.76 -7.36
C PRO A 145 -1.41 12.18 -7.50
N HIS A 146 -0.82 12.04 -8.70
CA HIS A 146 0.54 12.46 -8.98
C HIS A 146 0.68 13.98 -8.89
N SER A 147 -0.19 14.75 -9.58
CA SER A 147 -0.18 16.21 -9.52
C SER A 147 -0.62 16.75 -8.16
N ALA A 148 -1.57 16.08 -7.51
CA ALA A 148 -2.13 16.55 -6.25
C ALA A 148 -1.20 16.35 -5.05
N TYR A 149 -0.40 15.27 -5.02
CA TYR A 149 0.34 14.87 -3.83
C TYR A 149 1.83 14.66 -4.05
N LEU A 150 2.27 14.27 -5.25
CA LEU A 150 3.67 13.93 -5.51
C LEU A 150 4.45 15.10 -6.09
N PHE A 151 3.88 15.79 -7.07
CA PHE A 151 4.48 16.94 -7.74
C PHE A 151 3.94 18.27 -7.22
N ASN A 152 3.52 18.28 -5.95
CA ASN A 152 2.99 19.43 -5.26
C ASN A 152 3.94 19.82 -4.12
N ASP A 153 4.44 21.06 -4.16
CA ASP A 153 5.38 21.62 -3.17
C ASP A 153 4.82 21.66 -1.74
N ASP A 154 3.50 21.54 -1.60
CA ASP A 154 2.84 21.44 -0.28
C ASP A 154 3.02 20.07 0.39
N TYR A 155 3.68 19.12 -0.26
CA TYR A 155 3.89 17.77 0.26
C TYR A 155 5.37 17.38 0.28
N ASP A 156 5.84 16.89 1.42
CA ASP A 156 7.16 16.29 1.59
C ASP A 156 7.18 14.80 1.26
N LEU A 157 8.21 14.35 0.58
CA LEU A 157 8.48 12.94 0.37
C LEU A 157 8.97 12.30 1.68
N LYS A 158 8.30 11.24 2.13
CA LYS A 158 8.65 10.50 3.35
C LYS A 158 9.27 9.12 3.10
N GLY A 159 9.42 8.73 1.84
CA GLY A 159 10.02 7.48 1.39
C GLY A 159 9.17 6.80 0.33
N ALA A 160 9.66 5.67 -0.17
CA ALA A 160 8.96 4.91 -1.20
C ALA A 160 9.09 3.39 -0.98
N THR A 161 8.22 2.63 -1.62
CA THR A 161 8.34 1.18 -1.70
C THR A 161 8.23 0.74 -3.15
N LEU A 162 9.26 0.07 -3.64
CA LEU A 162 9.25 -0.56 -4.96
C LEU A 162 8.54 -1.90 -4.85
N HIS A 163 7.62 -2.17 -5.75
CA HIS A 163 6.95 -3.44 -5.91
C HIS A 163 7.10 -3.94 -7.34
N TYR A 164 7.33 -5.22 -7.51
CA TYR A 164 7.26 -5.87 -8.80
C TYR A 164 5.93 -6.56 -8.98
N ASP A 165 5.28 -6.25 -10.09
CA ASP A 165 4.04 -6.87 -10.51
C ASP A 165 4.31 -7.99 -11.52
N GLU A 166 4.25 -9.25 -11.06
CA GLU A 166 4.53 -10.45 -11.88
C GLU A 166 3.52 -10.66 -13.03
N VAL A 167 2.33 -10.08 -12.95
CA VAL A 167 1.30 -10.27 -13.98
C VAL A 167 1.42 -9.24 -15.10
N GLU A 168 1.78 -8.01 -14.74
CA GLU A 168 2.02 -6.93 -15.71
C GLU A 168 3.47 -6.87 -16.17
N ASP A 169 4.35 -7.65 -15.53
CA ASP A 169 5.79 -7.69 -15.79
C ASP A 169 6.41 -6.28 -15.74
N CYS A 170 6.15 -5.56 -14.63
CA CYS A 170 6.62 -4.20 -14.48
C CYS A 170 6.80 -3.82 -12.99
N PHE A 171 7.55 -2.75 -12.76
CA PHE A 171 7.75 -2.19 -11.44
C PHE A 171 6.81 -1.02 -11.17
N TYR A 172 6.32 -0.94 -9.92
CA TYR A 172 5.59 0.20 -9.37
C TYR A 172 6.36 0.77 -8.19
N LEU A 173 6.53 2.09 -8.18
CA LEU A 173 7.04 2.83 -7.02
C LEU A 173 5.87 3.45 -6.27
N HIS A 174 5.63 3.00 -5.05
CA HIS A 174 4.64 3.56 -4.15
C HIS A 174 5.30 4.65 -3.30
N VAL A 175 5.12 5.90 -3.68
CA VAL A 175 5.73 7.05 -3.02
C VAL A 175 4.84 7.55 -1.90
N ARG A 176 5.39 7.70 -0.70
CA ARG A 176 4.68 8.23 0.47
C ARG A 176 4.98 9.70 0.63
N THR A 177 3.93 10.50 0.69
CA THR A 177 3.99 11.93 0.89
C THR A 177 3.21 12.36 2.13
N LYS A 178 3.61 13.47 2.73
CA LYS A 178 2.95 14.07 3.89
C LYS A 178 2.91 15.59 3.67
N PRO A 179 1.79 16.31 4.01
CA PRO A 179 1.75 17.75 3.93
C PRO A 179 2.93 18.41 4.67
N THR A 180 3.53 19.42 4.08
CA THR A 180 4.65 20.22 4.65
C THR A 180 4.19 21.10 5.80
N VAL A 181 2.97 21.63 5.71
CA VAL A 181 2.33 22.41 6.77
C VAL A 181 1.32 21.50 7.46
N GLU A 182 1.46 21.32 8.75
CA GLU A 182 0.33 20.86 9.54
C GLU A 182 -0.72 21.97 9.41
N ASN A 183 -1.82 21.70 8.71
CA ASN A 183 -2.95 22.60 8.72
C ASN A 183 -3.48 22.65 10.17
N ASP A 184 -2.94 23.56 10.94
CA ASP A 184 -3.49 23.98 12.26
C ASP A 184 -4.88 24.63 12.12
N ASP A 185 -5.34 24.80 10.87
CA ASP A 185 -6.67 25.33 10.50
C ASP A 185 -7.76 24.24 10.34
N ALA A 186 -7.59 23.04 10.86
CA ALA A 186 -8.74 22.33 11.36
C ALA A 186 -9.22 23.16 12.55
N GLU A 187 -10.00 24.21 12.28
CA GLU A 187 -10.76 24.92 13.30
C GLU A 187 -11.29 23.84 14.22
N GLN A 188 -10.79 23.82 15.46
CA GLN A 188 -11.48 23.22 16.57
C GLN A 188 -12.82 23.98 16.65
N GLY A 189 -13.74 23.58 15.79
CA GLY A 189 -15.12 23.98 15.92
C GLY A 189 -15.50 23.63 17.35
N ASP A 190 -15.94 24.64 18.08
CA ASP A 190 -16.41 24.53 19.43
C ASP A 190 -17.18 23.22 19.62
N ALA A 191 -16.72 22.38 20.56
CA ALA A 191 -17.22 21.02 20.81
C ALA A 191 -18.65 20.98 21.38
N GLU A 192 -19.56 21.82 20.89
CA GLU A 192 -20.94 21.88 21.38
C GLU A 192 -21.97 21.13 20.51
N HIS A 193 -21.65 20.73 19.27
CA HIS A 193 -22.56 19.91 18.47
C HIS A 193 -21.84 18.80 17.71
N VAL A 194 -21.81 17.60 18.28
CA VAL A 194 -21.43 16.38 17.55
C VAL A 194 -22.58 16.01 16.64
N SER A 195 -22.46 16.29 15.34
CA SER A 195 -23.38 15.81 14.31
C SER A 195 -22.82 14.56 13.68
N VAL A 196 -23.62 13.50 13.57
CA VAL A 196 -23.18 12.17 13.13
C VAL A 196 -23.95 11.73 11.90
N LEU A 197 -23.23 11.36 10.84
CA LEU A 197 -23.79 10.59 9.73
C LEU A 197 -23.70 9.10 10.07
N GLY A 198 -24.84 8.47 10.35
CA GLY A 198 -24.92 7.02 10.50
C GLY A 198 -24.91 6.33 9.14
N VAL A 199 -24.12 5.27 8.99
CA VAL A 199 -24.01 4.49 7.76
C VAL A 199 -24.22 3.01 8.08
N ASP A 200 -25.24 2.43 7.45
CA ASP A 200 -25.52 1.00 7.42
C ASP A 200 -24.91 0.38 6.16
N LEU A 201 -24.17 -0.74 6.32
CA LEU A 201 -23.51 -1.45 5.22
C LEU A 201 -24.26 -2.75 4.92
N GLY A 202 -24.52 -3.01 3.62
CA GLY A 202 -25.26 -4.20 3.21
C GLY A 202 -24.93 -4.72 1.82
N ILE A 203 -25.56 -5.82 1.43
CA ILE A 203 -25.34 -6.48 0.13
C ILE A 203 -26.25 -5.91 -0.96
N THR A 204 -27.49 -5.58 -0.63
CA THR A 204 -28.48 -5.01 -1.56
C THR A 204 -28.17 -3.53 -1.83
N ASN A 205 -27.96 -2.78 -0.80
CA ASN A 205 -27.36 -1.46 -0.83
C ASN A 205 -25.99 -1.58 -0.15
N ILE A 206 -24.94 -1.12 -0.82
CA ILE A 206 -23.57 -1.13 -0.30
C ILE A 206 -23.50 -0.25 0.94
N ALA A 207 -24.13 0.90 0.88
CA ALA A 207 -24.25 1.81 2.01
C ALA A 207 -25.63 2.49 1.98
N THR A 208 -26.18 2.77 3.18
CA THR A 208 -27.38 3.57 3.39
C THR A 208 -27.13 4.54 4.53
N THR A 209 -27.36 5.83 4.34
CA THR A 209 -27.09 6.85 5.34
C THR A 209 -28.33 7.19 6.17
N SER A 210 -28.12 7.76 7.35
CA SER A 210 -29.19 8.29 8.20
C SER A 210 -29.97 9.45 7.57
N THR A 211 -29.40 10.11 6.55
CA THR A 211 -30.03 11.15 5.73
C THR A 211 -30.95 10.58 4.67
N GLY A 212 -30.92 9.25 4.44
CA GLY A 212 -31.77 8.55 3.47
C GLY A 212 -31.15 8.35 2.09
N ARG A 213 -29.90 8.77 1.85
CA ARG A 213 -29.15 8.44 0.63
C ARG A 213 -28.71 6.99 0.68
N PHE A 214 -28.67 6.31 -0.47
CA PHE A 214 -28.21 4.93 -0.56
C PHE A 214 -27.46 4.68 -1.87
N TRP A 215 -26.52 3.73 -1.83
CA TRP A 215 -25.75 3.24 -2.98
C TRP A 215 -26.11 1.78 -3.23
N SER A 216 -26.72 1.54 -4.38
CA SER A 216 -27.17 0.19 -4.75
C SER A 216 -26.01 -0.74 -5.02
N GLY A 217 -26.07 -1.97 -4.46
CA GLY A 217 -25.13 -3.06 -4.77
C GLY A 217 -25.38 -3.76 -6.11
N ALA A 218 -26.38 -3.36 -6.88
CA ALA A 218 -26.79 -4.06 -8.09
C ALA A 218 -25.67 -4.18 -9.15
N GLU A 219 -24.92 -3.10 -9.38
CA GLU A 219 -23.81 -3.07 -10.32
C GLU A 219 -22.64 -3.94 -9.85
N LEU A 220 -22.24 -3.83 -8.58
CA LEU A 220 -21.18 -4.65 -7.99
C LEU A 220 -21.54 -6.14 -8.08
N ASN A 221 -22.77 -6.51 -7.72
CA ASN A 221 -23.26 -7.87 -7.78
C ASN A 221 -23.36 -8.41 -9.22
N HIS A 222 -23.67 -7.53 -10.21
CA HIS A 222 -23.65 -7.89 -11.62
C HIS A 222 -22.23 -8.25 -12.06
N TRP A 223 -21.27 -7.38 -11.81
CA TRP A 223 -19.87 -7.60 -12.19
C TRP A 223 -19.24 -8.77 -11.44
N HIS A 224 -19.59 -9.00 -10.18
CA HIS A 224 -19.15 -10.18 -9.43
C HIS A 224 -19.53 -11.48 -10.16
N ARG A 225 -20.79 -11.62 -10.58
CA ARG A 225 -21.29 -12.78 -11.35
C ARG A 225 -20.60 -12.94 -12.70
N GLU A 226 -20.38 -11.83 -13.41
CA GLU A 226 -19.70 -11.86 -14.71
C GLU A 226 -18.23 -12.31 -14.59
N TYR A 227 -17.51 -11.82 -13.57
CA TYR A 227 -16.15 -12.24 -13.30
C TYR A 227 -16.06 -13.69 -12.84
N GLU A 228 -16.98 -14.16 -12.02
CA GLU A 228 -17.03 -15.56 -11.58
C GLU A 228 -17.26 -16.50 -12.78
N LYS A 229 -18.19 -16.14 -13.67
CA LYS A 229 -18.42 -16.90 -14.90
C LYS A 229 -17.15 -16.98 -15.75
N ARG A 230 -16.48 -15.86 -15.99
CA ARG A 230 -15.23 -15.82 -16.77
C ARG A 230 -14.12 -16.66 -16.15
N ARG A 231 -13.97 -16.62 -14.81
CA ARG A 231 -13.00 -17.46 -14.11
C ARG A 231 -13.33 -18.94 -14.24
N SER A 232 -14.60 -19.31 -14.09
CA SER A 232 -15.05 -20.69 -14.26
C SER A 232 -14.77 -21.23 -15.67
N ASP A 233 -15.09 -20.45 -16.70
CA ASP A 233 -14.85 -20.82 -18.09
C ASP A 233 -13.34 -21.02 -18.38
N LEU A 234 -12.47 -20.13 -17.84
CA LEU A 234 -11.02 -20.25 -17.97
C LEU A 234 -10.47 -21.46 -17.22
N GLN A 235 -10.95 -21.72 -16.01
CA GLN A 235 -10.51 -22.87 -15.20
C GLN A 235 -10.86 -24.20 -15.85
N GLN A 236 -12.02 -24.30 -16.52
CA GLN A 236 -12.42 -25.50 -17.26
C GLN A 236 -11.51 -25.79 -18.46
N THR A 237 -10.82 -24.78 -18.99
CA THR A 237 -9.92 -24.94 -20.14
C THR A 237 -8.63 -25.69 -19.78
N GLY A 238 -8.16 -25.62 -18.52
CA GLY A 238 -7.06 -26.42 -17.95
C GLY A 238 -5.67 -26.16 -18.56
N THR A 239 -5.47 -25.07 -19.34
CA THR A 239 -4.19 -24.73 -19.95
C THR A 239 -3.40 -23.74 -19.08
N ARG A 240 -2.05 -23.71 -19.25
CA ARG A 240 -1.20 -22.71 -18.58
C ARG A 240 -1.64 -21.28 -18.91
N TRP A 241 -1.97 -21.02 -20.16
CA TRP A 241 -2.48 -19.73 -20.61
C TRP A 241 -3.80 -19.35 -19.90
N ALA A 242 -4.71 -20.32 -19.70
CA ALA A 242 -5.94 -20.07 -18.98
C ALA A 242 -5.68 -19.73 -17.52
N HIS A 243 -4.70 -20.37 -16.87
CA HIS A 243 -4.30 -20.08 -15.49
C HIS A 243 -3.76 -18.64 -15.34
N GLU A 244 -2.88 -18.21 -16.23
CA GLU A 244 -2.38 -16.82 -16.28
C GLU A 244 -3.51 -15.80 -16.48
N ASN A 245 -4.48 -16.12 -17.33
CA ASN A 245 -5.63 -15.25 -17.55
C ASN A 245 -6.61 -15.21 -16.37
N VAL A 246 -6.74 -16.27 -15.58
CA VAL A 246 -7.52 -16.25 -14.33
C VAL A 246 -6.98 -15.19 -13.37
N GLN A 247 -5.66 -15.09 -13.25
CA GLN A 247 -5.04 -14.06 -12.40
C GLN A 247 -5.33 -12.64 -12.91
N ARG A 248 -5.22 -12.41 -14.24
CA ARG A 248 -5.55 -11.11 -14.85
C ARG A 248 -7.02 -10.73 -14.67
N VAL A 249 -7.93 -11.71 -14.80
CA VAL A 249 -9.37 -11.49 -14.55
C VAL A 249 -9.61 -11.13 -13.08
N GLY A 250 -8.95 -11.82 -12.15
CA GLY A 250 -9.02 -11.52 -10.71
C GLY A 250 -8.61 -10.08 -10.39
N ARG A 251 -7.48 -9.62 -10.95
CA ARG A 251 -7.02 -8.23 -10.77
C ARG A 251 -7.98 -7.20 -11.33
N LYS A 252 -8.49 -7.42 -12.55
CA LYS A 252 -9.50 -6.51 -13.14
C LYS A 252 -10.76 -6.44 -12.28
N GLN A 253 -11.17 -7.56 -11.68
CA GLN A 253 -12.27 -7.59 -10.72
C GLN A 253 -11.94 -6.74 -9.49
N THR A 254 -10.80 -6.99 -8.85
CA THR A 254 -10.37 -6.25 -7.66
C THR A 254 -10.28 -4.76 -7.93
N GLY A 255 -9.54 -4.33 -8.96
CA GLY A 255 -9.39 -2.91 -9.28
C GLY A 255 -10.72 -2.21 -9.60
N ARG A 256 -11.66 -2.90 -10.29
CA ARG A 256 -12.99 -2.33 -10.54
C ARG A 256 -13.78 -2.17 -9.25
N PHE A 257 -13.74 -3.15 -8.37
CA PHE A 257 -14.48 -3.09 -7.10
C PHE A 257 -13.90 -2.04 -6.16
N GLU A 258 -12.58 -1.97 -6.07
CA GLU A 258 -11.89 -0.92 -5.32
C GLU A 258 -12.28 0.46 -5.82
N GLN A 259 -12.28 0.69 -7.15
CA GLN A 259 -12.70 1.97 -7.73
C GLN A 259 -14.14 2.31 -7.37
N MET A 260 -15.08 1.35 -7.46
CA MET A 260 -16.48 1.58 -7.10
C MET A 260 -16.61 1.92 -5.61
N LEU A 261 -15.92 1.19 -4.73
CA LEU A 261 -15.95 1.43 -3.29
C LEU A 261 -15.30 2.77 -2.92
N HIS A 262 -14.21 3.15 -3.58
CA HIS A 262 -13.59 4.47 -3.40
C HIS A 262 -14.55 5.61 -3.82
N THR A 263 -15.26 5.45 -4.94
CA THR A 263 -16.26 6.44 -5.36
C THR A 263 -17.35 6.60 -4.29
N ILE A 264 -17.89 5.49 -3.80
CA ILE A 264 -18.90 5.50 -2.73
C ILE A 264 -18.34 6.13 -1.44
N SER A 265 -17.09 5.81 -1.07
CA SER A 265 -16.44 6.38 0.12
C SER A 265 -16.29 7.90 0.01
N ASN A 266 -15.90 8.41 -1.16
CA ASN A 266 -15.81 9.85 -1.40
C ASN A 266 -17.17 10.52 -1.31
N GLU A 267 -18.19 9.93 -1.95
CA GLU A 267 -19.55 10.44 -1.90
C GLU A 267 -20.17 10.41 -0.49
N LEU A 268 -19.77 9.44 0.37
CA LEU A 268 -20.15 9.42 1.79
C LEU A 268 -19.51 10.58 2.57
N VAL A 269 -18.27 10.93 2.27
CA VAL A 269 -17.60 12.08 2.88
C VAL A 269 -18.27 13.38 2.41
N GLU A 270 -18.57 13.51 1.11
CA GLU A 270 -19.30 14.64 0.57
C GLU A 270 -20.68 14.80 1.24
N GLU A 271 -21.42 13.70 1.39
CA GLU A 271 -22.71 13.67 2.09
C GLU A 271 -22.59 14.13 3.55
N ALA A 272 -21.52 13.72 4.25
CA ALA A 272 -21.27 14.17 5.62
C ALA A 272 -21.00 15.68 5.68
N LEU A 273 -20.21 16.19 4.74
CA LEU A 273 -19.89 17.63 4.65
C LEU A 273 -21.12 18.45 4.28
N GLU A 274 -21.95 18.00 3.33
CA GLU A 274 -23.20 18.66 2.91
C GLU A 274 -24.24 18.76 4.04
N ASN A 275 -24.18 17.83 5.00
CA ASN A 275 -25.09 17.78 6.15
C ASN A 275 -24.46 18.29 7.46
N ASP A 276 -23.32 19.00 7.39
CA ASP A 276 -22.60 19.54 8.55
C ASP A 276 -22.29 18.47 9.61
N CYS A 277 -22.04 17.21 9.16
CA CYS A 277 -21.70 16.13 10.06
C CYS A 277 -20.21 16.15 10.40
N THR A 278 -19.90 16.09 11.69
CA THR A 278 -18.51 16.06 12.21
C THR A 278 -17.93 14.65 12.24
N HIS A 279 -18.78 13.60 12.22
CA HIS A 279 -18.39 12.20 12.32
C HIS A 279 -19.22 11.34 11.38
N ILE A 280 -18.57 10.31 10.81
CA ILE A 280 -19.22 9.21 10.10
C ILE A 280 -19.12 7.97 11.00
N VAL A 281 -20.23 7.32 11.30
CA VAL A 281 -20.28 6.14 12.17
C VAL A 281 -20.89 4.98 11.39
N PHE A 282 -20.18 3.87 11.37
CA PHE A 282 -20.61 2.62 10.75
C PHE A 282 -21.17 1.66 11.80
N GLU A 283 -22.15 0.86 11.42
CA GLU A 283 -22.60 -0.26 12.24
C GLU A 283 -21.47 -1.29 12.38
N GLN A 284 -21.32 -1.83 13.58
CA GLN A 284 -20.35 -2.91 13.81
C GLN A 284 -20.95 -4.23 13.32
N LEU A 285 -20.41 -4.78 12.23
CA LEU A 285 -20.81 -6.06 11.65
C LEU A 285 -20.23 -7.26 12.40
#